data_30baf8a10aae5a299aa6995454fb5a4e
#
_entry.id   30baf8a10aae5a299aa6995454fb5a4e
#
_cell.length_a   1.000
_cell.length_b   1.000
_cell.length_c   1.000
_cell.angle_alpha   90.00
_cell.angle_beta   90.00
_cell.angle_gamma   90.00
#
_symmetry.space_group_name_H-M   'P 1'
#
loop_
_entity.id
_entity.type
_entity.pdbx_description
1 polymer ?
#
loop_
_entity_poly.entity_id
_entity_poly.type
_entity_poly.pdbx_seq_one_letter_code
_entity_poly.pdbx_strand_id
1 'polypeptide(L)'
;MRLREVAGQDFVMYERTYAPGFHDLILGVLRDARITPNVTQTAVEIPMLISLVASGMGITILPASAVKHSVASVVACNIVDRIPMSEIGMAFRKGTRAPAVDNFRSFALNNLGHSRKGVRR
;
A
#
# COMPACT_ATOMS: atom_id res chain seq x y z
N MET A 1 6.90 -13.51 -6.36
CA MET A 1 7.27 -12.70 -7.53
C MET A 1 8.35 -11.70 -7.13
N ARG A 2 9.38 -11.55 -7.93
CA ARG A 2 10.39 -10.50 -7.73
C ARG A 2 10.03 -9.27 -8.55
N LEU A 3 10.33 -8.08 -8.05
CA LEU A 3 10.03 -6.83 -8.75
C LEU A 3 10.63 -6.77 -10.16
N ARG A 4 11.84 -7.30 -10.35
CA ARG A 4 12.48 -7.33 -11.68
C ARG A 4 11.67 -8.08 -12.75
N GLU A 5 10.78 -8.97 -12.35
CA GLU A 5 9.94 -9.77 -13.27
C GLU A 5 8.83 -8.92 -13.90
N VAL A 6 8.55 -7.74 -13.32
CA VAL A 6 7.57 -6.79 -13.85
C VAL A 6 8.20 -5.58 -14.54
N ALA A 7 9.52 -5.62 -14.77
CA ALA A 7 10.19 -4.58 -15.55
C ALA A 7 9.62 -4.55 -16.98
N GLY A 8 9.26 -3.36 -17.45
CA GLY A 8 8.66 -3.18 -18.78
C GLY A 8 7.15 -3.38 -18.86
N GLN A 9 6.49 -3.70 -17.75
CA GLN A 9 5.03 -3.72 -17.68
C GLN A 9 4.49 -2.28 -17.54
N ASP A 10 3.27 -2.07 -18.01
CA ASP A 10 2.52 -0.85 -17.75
C ASP A 10 2.05 -0.81 -16.30
N PHE A 11 2.12 0.38 -15.70
CA PHE A 11 1.72 0.59 -14.32
C PHE A 11 0.50 1.49 -14.20
N VAL A 12 -0.40 1.10 -13.30
CA VAL A 12 -1.48 1.94 -12.80
C VAL A 12 -1.10 2.39 -11.41
N MET A 13 -1.08 3.69 -11.13
CA MET A 13 -0.58 4.22 -9.87
C MET A 13 -1.59 5.12 -9.15
N TYR A 14 -1.39 5.26 -7.85
CA TYR A 14 -2.12 6.23 -7.07
C TYR A 14 -1.78 7.66 -7.54
N GLU A 15 -2.80 8.50 -7.66
CA GLU A 15 -2.60 9.92 -8.00
C GLU A 15 -1.81 10.62 -6.88
N ARG A 16 -0.67 11.20 -7.22
CA ARG A 16 0.26 11.79 -6.26
C ARG A 16 -0.35 12.92 -5.44
N THR A 17 -1.23 13.71 -6.06
CA THR A 17 -1.89 14.84 -5.41
C THR A 17 -2.71 14.43 -4.19
N TYR A 18 -3.30 13.24 -4.22
CA TYR A 18 -4.16 12.75 -3.13
C TYR A 18 -3.43 11.88 -2.10
N ALA A 19 -2.38 11.19 -2.51
CA ALA A 19 -1.62 10.32 -1.61
C ALA A 19 -0.11 10.39 -1.90
N PRO A 20 0.53 11.57 -1.70
CA PRO A 20 1.93 11.76 -2.07
C PRO A 20 2.87 10.77 -1.38
N GLY A 21 2.68 10.50 -0.10
CA GLY A 21 3.54 9.58 0.65
C GLY A 21 3.48 8.15 0.13
N PHE A 22 2.30 7.67 -0.24
CA PHE A 22 2.14 6.32 -0.80
C PHE A 22 2.67 6.24 -2.24
N HIS A 23 2.37 7.24 -3.06
CA HIS A 23 2.90 7.32 -4.42
C HIS A 23 4.44 7.30 -4.43
N ASP A 24 5.06 8.16 -3.60
CA ASP A 24 6.51 8.29 -3.52
C ASP A 24 7.17 7.02 -2.92
N LEU A 25 6.48 6.34 -1.99
CA LEU A 25 6.91 5.04 -1.47
C LEU A 25 7.01 4.00 -2.60
N ILE A 26 5.98 3.88 -3.44
CA ILE A 26 5.97 2.93 -4.56
C ILE A 26 7.05 3.28 -5.58
N LEU A 27 7.21 4.55 -5.94
CA LEU A 27 8.30 4.98 -6.82
C LEU A 27 9.68 4.67 -6.22
N GLY A 28 9.84 4.83 -4.91
CA GLY A 28 11.06 4.45 -4.20
C GLY A 28 11.37 2.96 -4.34
N VAL A 29 10.37 2.11 -4.09
CA VAL A 29 10.47 0.64 -4.23
C VAL A 29 10.88 0.23 -5.65
N LEU A 30 10.26 0.83 -6.67
CA LEU A 30 10.58 0.53 -8.07
C LEU A 30 11.98 1.03 -8.44
N ARG A 31 12.37 2.21 -8.00
CA ARG A 31 13.71 2.78 -8.23
C ARG A 31 14.80 1.93 -7.59
N ASP A 32 14.60 1.45 -6.36
CA ASP A 32 15.55 0.56 -5.69
C ASP A 32 15.72 -0.78 -6.42
N ALA A 33 14.66 -1.24 -7.08
CA ALA A 33 14.69 -2.39 -7.99
C ALA A 33 15.23 -2.04 -9.40
N ARG A 34 15.65 -0.79 -9.65
CA ARG A 34 16.09 -0.26 -10.95
C ARG A 34 15.03 -0.35 -12.05
N ILE A 35 13.78 -0.16 -11.67
CA ILE A 35 12.62 -0.13 -12.58
C ILE A 35 12.15 1.30 -12.73
N THR A 36 12.06 1.77 -13.98
CA THR A 36 11.36 3.00 -14.32
C THR A 36 9.96 2.60 -14.79
N PRO A 37 8.89 2.89 -14.01
CA PRO A 37 7.56 2.48 -14.41
C PRO A 37 7.05 3.29 -15.60
N ASN A 38 6.42 2.62 -16.57
CA ASN A 38 5.59 3.28 -17.56
C ASN A 38 4.19 3.47 -16.95
N VAL A 39 3.90 4.65 -16.42
CA VAL A 39 2.60 4.94 -15.78
C VAL A 39 1.60 5.32 -16.86
N THR A 40 0.67 4.42 -17.16
CA THR A 40 -0.36 4.62 -18.19
C THR A 40 -1.62 5.24 -17.64
N GLN A 41 -1.94 4.99 -16.37
CA GLN A 41 -3.14 5.51 -15.72
C GLN A 41 -2.87 5.82 -14.24
N THR A 42 -3.61 6.80 -13.71
CA THR A 42 -3.66 7.08 -12.27
C THR A 42 -5.08 7.00 -11.75
N ALA A 43 -5.23 6.71 -10.45
CA ALA A 43 -6.50 6.72 -9.77
C ALA A 43 -6.37 7.23 -8.34
N VAL A 44 -7.47 7.75 -7.79
CA VAL A 44 -7.50 8.37 -6.46
C VAL A 44 -7.90 7.41 -5.35
N GLU A 45 -8.41 6.22 -5.71
CA GLU A 45 -8.89 5.19 -4.76
C GLU A 45 -8.42 3.79 -5.16
N ILE A 46 -8.21 2.93 -4.15
CA ILE A 46 -7.78 1.55 -4.35
C ILE A 46 -8.76 0.73 -5.21
N PRO A 47 -10.07 0.79 -4.99
CA PRO A 47 -11.02 0.06 -5.84
C PRO A 47 -10.92 0.43 -7.31
N MET A 48 -10.65 1.70 -7.61
CA MET A 48 -10.46 2.19 -8.98
C MET A 48 -9.17 1.63 -9.60
N LEU A 49 -8.06 1.60 -8.84
CA LEU A 49 -6.82 0.96 -9.28
C LEU A 49 -7.05 -0.53 -9.61
N ILE A 50 -7.76 -1.26 -8.75
CA ILE A 50 -8.07 -2.68 -8.96
C ILE A 50 -8.92 -2.86 -10.22
N SER A 51 -9.87 -1.95 -10.48
CA SER A 51 -10.71 -2.00 -11.68
C SER A 51 -9.92 -1.74 -12.96
N LEU A 52 -8.96 -0.82 -12.94
CA LEU A 52 -8.07 -0.55 -14.07
C LEU A 52 -7.16 -1.77 -14.36
N VAL A 53 -6.64 -2.42 -13.33
CA VAL A 53 -5.88 -3.67 -13.46
C VAL A 53 -6.76 -4.79 -14.03
N ALA A 54 -8.00 -4.93 -13.53
CA ALA A 54 -8.98 -5.91 -14.03
C ALA A 54 -9.32 -5.70 -15.51
N SER A 55 -9.25 -4.47 -15.99
CA SER A 55 -9.46 -4.10 -17.40
C SER A 55 -8.21 -4.30 -18.28
N GLY A 56 -7.11 -4.83 -17.72
CA GLY A 56 -5.89 -5.08 -18.46
C GLY A 56 -5.03 -3.85 -18.75
N MET A 57 -5.26 -2.73 -18.06
CA MET A 57 -4.52 -1.48 -18.29
C MET A 57 -3.11 -1.46 -17.68
N GLY A 58 -2.72 -2.53 -16.97
CA GLY A 58 -1.40 -2.66 -16.38
C GLY A 58 -1.45 -3.38 -15.04
N ILE A 59 -0.39 -3.19 -14.27
CA ILE A 59 -0.24 -3.74 -12.91
C ILE A 59 -0.17 -2.61 -11.88
N THR A 60 -0.39 -2.94 -10.62
CA THR A 60 -0.23 -1.98 -9.51
C THR A 60 0.44 -2.64 -8.30
N ILE A 61 1.04 -1.85 -7.43
CA ILE A 61 1.58 -2.29 -6.15
C ILE A 61 0.70 -1.71 -5.05
N LEU A 62 0.13 -2.57 -4.22
CA LEU A 62 -0.77 -2.20 -3.13
C LEU A 62 -0.37 -2.89 -1.83
N PRO A 63 -0.74 -2.33 -0.66
CA PRO A 63 -0.62 -3.05 0.60
C PRO A 63 -1.42 -4.34 0.55
N ALA A 64 -0.88 -5.43 1.13
CA ALA A 64 -1.55 -6.73 1.14
C ALA A 64 -2.96 -6.70 1.78
N SER A 65 -3.19 -5.77 2.73
CA SER A 65 -4.51 -5.56 3.32
C SER A 65 -5.56 -5.05 2.34
N ALA A 66 -5.14 -4.33 1.30
CA ALA A 66 -6.04 -3.74 0.31
C ALA A 66 -6.54 -4.76 -0.73
N VAL A 67 -5.80 -5.86 -0.95
CA VAL A 67 -6.14 -6.89 -1.95
C VAL A 67 -7.05 -7.99 -1.42
N LYS A 68 -7.42 -7.99 -0.15
CA LYS A 68 -8.33 -9.00 0.44
C LYS A 68 -9.72 -9.04 -0.20
N HIS A 69 -10.10 -7.98 -0.87
CA HIS A 69 -11.40 -7.83 -1.54
C HIS A 69 -11.24 -7.61 -3.06
N SER A 70 -10.16 -8.14 -3.65
CA SER A 70 -9.94 -8.03 -5.09
C SER A 70 -11.01 -8.79 -5.88
N VAL A 71 -11.32 -8.29 -7.08
CA VAL A 71 -12.23 -8.96 -8.01
C VAL A 71 -11.60 -10.24 -8.57
N ALA A 72 -12.44 -11.21 -8.93
CA ALA A 72 -11.99 -12.55 -9.37
C ALA A 72 -11.02 -12.54 -10.57
N SER A 73 -11.04 -11.48 -11.39
CA SER A 73 -10.15 -11.32 -12.55
C SER A 73 -8.76 -10.77 -12.23
N VAL A 74 -8.49 -10.41 -10.96
CA VAL A 74 -7.20 -9.85 -10.53
C VAL A 74 -6.47 -10.85 -9.66
N VAL A 75 -5.23 -11.14 -10.02
CA VAL A 75 -4.34 -12.01 -9.24
C VAL A 75 -3.39 -11.16 -8.39
N ALA A 76 -3.38 -11.41 -7.09
CA ALA A 76 -2.44 -10.77 -6.17
C ALA A 76 -1.21 -11.67 -5.96
N CYS A 77 -0.03 -11.12 -6.19
CA CYS A 77 1.25 -11.80 -5.98
C CYS A 77 2.05 -11.12 -4.88
N ASN A 78 2.54 -11.90 -3.92
CA ASN A 78 3.44 -11.36 -2.90
C ASN A 78 4.81 -10.99 -3.50
N ILE A 79 5.29 -9.80 -3.17
CA ILE A 79 6.64 -9.36 -3.51
C ILE A 79 7.61 -9.99 -2.50
N VAL A 80 8.62 -10.71 -3.00
CA VAL A 80 9.62 -11.39 -2.15
C VAL A 80 10.89 -10.54 -1.94
N ASP A 81 11.02 -9.43 -2.66
CA ASP A 81 12.09 -8.47 -2.44
C ASP A 81 11.93 -7.77 -1.10
N ARG A 82 13.03 -7.30 -0.53
CA ARG A 82 12.99 -6.50 0.69
C ARG A 82 12.47 -5.11 0.35
N ILE A 83 11.23 -4.84 0.72
CA ILE A 83 10.57 -3.55 0.52
C ILE A 83 10.25 -2.89 1.87
N PRO A 84 10.17 -1.55 1.93
CA PRO A 84 9.70 -0.84 3.11
C PRO A 84 8.28 -1.29 3.48
N MET A 85 8.00 -1.38 4.77
CA MET A 85 6.63 -1.60 5.22
C MET A 85 5.87 -0.28 5.25
N SER A 86 4.62 -0.32 4.80
CA SER A 86 3.71 0.81 5.01
C SER A 86 3.34 0.89 6.49
N GLU A 87 3.53 2.05 7.10
CA GLU A 87 3.23 2.31 8.51
C GLU A 87 1.95 3.14 8.63
N ILE A 88 1.12 2.78 9.61
CA ILE A 88 -0.04 3.58 10.00
C ILE A 88 0.28 4.18 11.36
N GLY A 89 0.29 5.50 11.45
CA GLY A 89 0.52 6.25 12.67
C GLY A 89 -0.77 6.88 13.22
N MET A 90 -0.83 7.02 14.54
CA MET A 90 -1.86 7.82 15.20
C MET A 90 -1.30 9.20 15.55
N ALA A 91 -2.02 10.26 15.19
CA ALA A 91 -1.68 11.62 15.54
C ALA A 91 -2.66 12.17 16.58
N PHE A 92 -2.14 12.82 17.62
CA PHE A 92 -2.92 13.46 18.66
C PHE A 92 -2.49 14.91 18.82
N ARG A 93 -3.44 15.78 19.15
CA ARG A 93 -3.12 17.15 19.51
C ARG A 93 -2.30 17.16 20.80
N LYS A 94 -1.17 17.85 20.80
CA LYS A 94 -0.32 18.01 22.00
C LYS A 94 -1.13 18.68 23.14
N GLY A 95 -1.09 18.07 24.33
CA GLY A 95 -1.80 18.60 25.50
C GLY A 95 -3.28 18.21 25.59
N THR A 96 -3.80 17.41 24.67
CA THR A 96 -5.17 16.89 24.81
C THR A 96 -5.24 15.93 26.01
N ARG A 97 -6.06 16.30 26.99
CA ARG A 97 -6.39 15.47 28.17
C ARG A 97 -7.89 15.15 28.11
N ALA A 98 -8.26 14.17 27.31
CA ALA A 98 -9.63 13.70 27.22
C ALA A 98 -9.66 12.18 27.46
N PRO A 99 -10.41 11.68 28.45
CA PRO A 99 -10.46 10.24 28.76
C PRO A 99 -10.78 9.38 27.54
N ALA A 100 -11.64 9.85 26.64
CA ALA A 100 -11.98 9.15 25.41
C ALA A 100 -10.77 8.96 24.47
N VAL A 101 -9.90 9.97 24.37
CA VAL A 101 -8.68 9.92 23.55
C VAL A 101 -7.69 8.95 24.16
N ASP A 102 -7.50 8.97 25.47
CA ASP A 102 -6.59 8.06 26.18
C ASP A 102 -7.08 6.62 26.11
N ASN A 103 -8.38 6.39 26.24
CA ASN A 103 -9.00 5.08 26.08
C ASN A 103 -8.83 4.53 24.66
N PHE A 104 -9.10 5.36 23.63
CA PHE A 104 -8.89 4.96 22.24
C PHE A 104 -7.43 4.65 21.95
N ARG A 105 -6.50 5.48 22.42
CA ARG A 105 -5.06 5.25 22.28
C ARG A 105 -4.65 3.91 22.91
N SER A 106 -5.07 3.67 24.13
CA SER A 106 -4.76 2.43 24.84
C SER A 106 -5.34 1.20 24.14
N PHE A 107 -6.60 1.29 23.69
CA PHE A 107 -7.25 0.24 22.91
C PHE A 107 -6.50 -0.03 21.62
N ALA A 108 -6.16 0.99 20.85
CA ALA A 108 -5.46 0.85 19.59
C ALA A 108 -4.06 0.23 19.77
N LEU A 109 -3.28 0.71 20.76
CA LEU A 109 -1.95 0.16 21.05
C LEU A 109 -2.02 -1.32 21.48
N ASN A 110 -3.01 -1.68 22.29
CA ASN A 110 -3.17 -3.05 22.76
C ASN A 110 -3.63 -4.02 21.67
N ASN A 111 -4.46 -3.55 20.73
CA ASN A 111 -5.03 -4.41 19.69
C ASN A 111 -4.23 -4.40 18.37
N LEU A 112 -3.63 -3.27 17.99
CA LEU A 112 -2.84 -3.15 16.77
C LEU A 112 -1.38 -3.61 16.95
N GLY A 113 -0.84 -3.52 18.16
CA GLY A 113 0.52 -3.99 18.49
C GLY A 113 0.70 -5.52 18.36
N HIS A 114 -0.37 -6.29 18.40
CA HIS A 114 -0.33 -7.75 18.26
C HIS A 114 -0.29 -8.25 16.82
N SER A 115 -0.61 -7.40 15.83
CA SER A 115 -0.52 -7.76 14.40
C SER A 115 0.92 -7.92 13.89
N ARG A 116 1.92 -7.47 14.63
CA ARG A 116 3.35 -7.64 14.28
C ARG A 116 3.89 -9.08 14.45
N LYS A 117 3.13 -10.00 15.03
CA LYS A 117 3.58 -11.40 15.25
C LYS A 117 3.16 -12.39 14.16
N GLY A 118 2.48 -11.96 13.10
CA GLY A 118 1.88 -12.83 12.08
C GLY A 118 2.61 -12.94 10.74
N VAL A 119 3.81 -12.33 10.58
CA VAL A 119 4.59 -12.50 9.33
C VAL A 119 5.97 -13.03 9.68
N ARG A 120 6.01 -14.26 10.18
CA ARG A 120 7.15 -15.17 10.05
C ARG A 120 6.66 -16.41 9.31
N ARG A 121 6.93 -16.47 8.07
CA ARG A 121 7.36 -17.57 7.17
C ARG A 121 6.88 -17.34 5.75
#